data_72900796abb349001567030443d8b73d
#
_entry.id   72900796abb349001567030443d8b73d
#
_cell.length_a   1.000
_cell.length_b   1.000
_cell.length_c   1.000
_cell.angle_alpha   90.00
_cell.angle_beta   90.00
_cell.angle_gamma   90.00
#
_symmetry.space_group_name_H-M   'P 1'
#
loop_
_entity.id
_entity.type
_entity.pdbx_description
1 polymer ?
#
loop_
_entity_poly.entity_id
_entity_poly.type
_entity_poly.pdbx_seq_one_letter_code
_entity_poly.pdbx_strand_id
1 'polypeptide(L)'
;MPPIKELHYFDELSRVQRARPPRCRDERDLRFLESMKSLSAEPCIDLENYARLFEPKASLLSGDITPTYSTLSDEVIRRIVEHFPNLKVIFLARDPVERAWSHLSMEVCYRQIEPFDVTDIDDVNRNFLRRGMLLRSYPSATVARWKRHVRPDLFRVYFFDDLQRNPTELRRSILHFLGANLDKRSDRLTADYNSWAGMEKLQLTDKVRSHLAQFFKKELKTCAARLGGPARDWPARYGFSVLFFLWELADDFDLFAWCDWIA
;
A
#
# COMPACT_ATOMS: atom_id res chain seq x y z
N MET A 1 -6.53 10.54 -14.95
CA MET A 1 -6.74 9.72 -13.73
C MET A 1 -8.24 9.60 -13.50
N PRO A 2 -8.70 8.47 -12.98
CA PRO A 2 -10.09 8.31 -12.57
C PRO A 2 -10.54 9.44 -11.64
N PRO A 3 -11.84 9.80 -11.62
CA PRO A 3 -12.37 10.81 -10.70
C PRO A 3 -12.32 10.36 -9.23
N ILE A 4 -12.11 9.08 -9.00
CA ILE A 4 -11.97 8.46 -7.69
C ILE A 4 -10.49 8.10 -7.48
N LYS A 5 -9.95 8.43 -6.31
CA LYS A 5 -8.54 8.19 -6.01
C LYS A 5 -8.23 6.70 -5.77
N GLU A 6 -9.06 6.01 -5.02
CA GLU A 6 -8.92 4.60 -4.66
C GLU A 6 -10.20 3.88 -5.07
N LEU A 7 -10.12 2.95 -6.02
CA LEU A 7 -11.33 2.30 -6.54
C LEU A 7 -11.88 1.26 -5.56
N HIS A 8 -11.02 0.56 -4.83
CA HIS A 8 -11.40 -0.49 -3.88
C HIS A 8 -12.25 -1.61 -4.50
N TYR A 9 -12.12 -1.83 -5.79
CA TYR A 9 -12.98 -2.78 -6.50
C TYR A 9 -12.66 -4.24 -6.17
N PHE A 10 -11.39 -4.56 -5.91
CA PHE A 10 -10.94 -5.94 -5.66
C PHE A 10 -10.93 -6.32 -4.18
N ASP A 11 -11.18 -5.40 -3.30
CA ASP A 11 -11.33 -5.64 -1.87
C ASP A 11 -12.79 -5.42 -1.42
N GLU A 12 -13.12 -5.86 -0.22
CA GLU A 12 -14.49 -5.76 0.30
C GLU A 12 -14.98 -4.32 0.48
N LEU A 13 -14.03 -3.36 0.53
CA LEU A 13 -14.34 -1.94 0.72
C LEU A 13 -14.92 -1.30 -0.55
N SER A 14 -14.76 -1.91 -1.72
CA SER A 14 -15.38 -1.43 -2.96
C SER A 14 -16.89 -1.34 -2.87
N ARG A 15 -17.49 -2.15 -2.03
CA ARG A 15 -18.94 -2.27 -1.80
C ARG A 15 -19.47 -1.33 -0.71
N VAL A 16 -18.57 -0.64 0.00
CA VAL A 16 -18.97 0.28 1.09
C VAL A 16 -19.20 1.68 0.51
N GLN A 17 -20.29 2.32 0.96
CA GLN A 17 -20.56 3.71 0.60
C GLN A 17 -19.40 4.62 1.03
N ARG A 18 -18.90 5.42 0.10
CA ARG A 18 -17.80 6.33 0.34
C ARG A 18 -18.26 7.52 1.18
N ALA A 19 -17.48 7.86 2.19
CA ALA A 19 -17.75 8.97 3.09
C ALA A 19 -17.70 10.36 2.41
N ARG A 20 -17.11 10.48 1.22
CA ARG A 20 -16.99 11.73 0.47
C ARG A 20 -17.45 11.56 -0.97
N PRO A 21 -18.30 12.48 -1.48
CA PRO A 21 -18.67 12.45 -2.88
C PRO A 21 -17.42 12.67 -3.75
N PRO A 22 -17.29 11.93 -4.85
CA PRO A 22 -16.19 12.11 -5.78
C PRO A 22 -16.30 13.49 -6.46
N ARG A 23 -15.15 14.07 -6.79
CA ARG A 23 -15.11 15.31 -7.59
C ARG A 23 -15.41 14.97 -9.04
N CYS A 24 -16.53 15.44 -9.53
CA CYS A 24 -16.89 15.36 -10.95
C CYS A 24 -16.44 16.64 -11.66
N ARG A 25 -15.63 16.51 -12.71
CA ARG A 25 -15.07 17.61 -13.49
C ARG A 25 -15.78 17.80 -14.82
N ASP A 26 -16.24 16.72 -15.42
CA ASP A 26 -16.86 16.66 -16.72
C ASP A 26 -17.77 15.43 -16.87
N GLU A 27 -18.40 15.31 -18.03
CA GLU A 27 -19.31 14.21 -18.34
C GLU A 27 -18.63 12.83 -18.37
N ARG A 28 -17.32 12.76 -18.64
CA ARG A 28 -16.55 11.50 -18.59
C ARG A 28 -16.42 11.02 -17.16
N ASP A 29 -16.21 11.94 -16.23
CA ASP A 29 -16.18 11.62 -14.79
C ASP A 29 -17.55 11.10 -14.33
N LEU A 30 -18.67 11.68 -14.79
CA LEU A 30 -20.01 11.20 -14.49
C LEU A 30 -20.22 9.77 -15.00
N ARG A 31 -19.93 9.49 -16.24
CA ARG A 31 -20.06 8.15 -16.83
C ARG A 31 -19.20 7.13 -16.08
N PHE A 32 -17.96 7.50 -15.70
CA PHE A 32 -17.10 6.64 -14.89
C PHE A 32 -17.74 6.30 -13.56
N LEU A 33 -18.32 7.30 -12.86
CA LEU A 33 -18.94 7.11 -11.56
C LEU A 33 -20.19 6.24 -11.63
N GLU A 34 -21.01 6.42 -12.66
CA GLU A 34 -22.19 5.59 -12.92
C GLU A 34 -21.79 4.14 -13.21
N SER A 35 -20.82 3.93 -14.10
CA SER A 35 -20.29 2.60 -14.40
C SER A 35 -19.67 1.92 -13.18
N MET A 36 -18.92 2.67 -12.37
CA MET A 36 -18.33 2.15 -11.12
C MET A 36 -19.40 1.78 -10.10
N LYS A 37 -20.48 2.57 -10.01
CA LYS A 37 -21.62 2.26 -9.13
C LYS A 37 -22.31 0.97 -9.55
N SER A 38 -22.59 0.80 -10.82
CA SER A 38 -23.19 -0.42 -11.37
C SER A 38 -22.29 -1.62 -11.12
N LEU A 39 -21.00 -1.49 -11.43
CA LEU A 39 -20.02 -2.56 -11.25
C LEU A 39 -19.87 -2.98 -9.77
N SER A 40 -19.91 -2.02 -8.84
CA SER A 40 -19.82 -2.30 -7.40
C SER A 40 -21.09 -2.91 -6.80
N ALA A 41 -22.20 -2.88 -7.52
CA ALA A 41 -23.43 -3.53 -7.11
C ALA A 41 -23.47 -5.03 -7.44
N GLU A 42 -22.58 -5.49 -8.33
CA GLU A 42 -22.49 -6.91 -8.69
C GLU A 42 -21.88 -7.74 -7.57
N PRO A 43 -22.37 -8.97 -7.35
CA PRO A 43 -21.91 -9.82 -6.26
C PRO A 43 -20.51 -10.41 -6.48
N CYS A 44 -20.03 -10.41 -7.73
CA CYS A 44 -18.76 -11.02 -8.14
C CYS A 44 -17.85 -10.02 -8.82
N ILE A 45 -16.53 -10.27 -8.76
CA ILE A 45 -15.54 -9.51 -9.51
C ILE A 45 -15.72 -9.78 -11.02
N ASP A 46 -16.04 -8.74 -11.77
CA ASP A 46 -16.14 -8.72 -13.22
C ASP A 46 -14.99 -7.91 -13.81
N LEU A 47 -13.96 -8.61 -14.29
CA LEU A 47 -12.74 -7.99 -14.79
C LEU A 47 -12.94 -7.33 -16.16
N GLU A 48 -13.88 -7.81 -16.96
CA GLU A 48 -14.18 -7.22 -18.26
C GLU A 48 -14.85 -5.86 -18.10
N ASN A 49 -15.88 -5.77 -17.29
CA ASN A 49 -16.54 -4.51 -16.99
C ASN A 49 -15.63 -3.55 -16.21
N TYR A 50 -14.74 -4.08 -15.34
CA TYR A 50 -13.70 -3.26 -14.73
C TYR A 50 -12.75 -2.66 -15.76
N ALA A 51 -12.33 -3.42 -16.78
CA ALA A 51 -11.49 -2.89 -17.88
C ALA A 51 -12.18 -1.76 -18.64
N ARG A 52 -13.48 -1.87 -18.88
CA ARG A 52 -14.28 -0.85 -19.58
C ARG A 52 -14.30 0.51 -18.86
N LEU A 53 -14.12 0.55 -17.53
CA LEU A 53 -13.97 1.81 -16.80
C LEU A 53 -12.82 2.68 -17.34
N PHE A 54 -11.83 2.08 -17.95
CA PHE A 54 -10.65 2.77 -18.46
C PHE A 54 -10.67 3.01 -19.99
N GLU A 55 -11.67 2.56 -20.71
CA GLU A 55 -11.81 2.79 -22.16
C GLU A 55 -11.78 4.28 -22.54
N PRO A 56 -12.41 5.20 -21.79
CA PRO A 56 -12.40 6.64 -22.12
C PRO A 56 -11.00 7.27 -22.11
N LYS A 57 -9.97 6.56 -21.60
CA LYS A 57 -8.58 7.02 -21.67
C LYS A 57 -8.01 7.02 -23.07
N ALA A 58 -8.59 6.27 -24.03
CA ALA A 58 -8.05 5.99 -25.36
C ALA A 58 -6.60 5.46 -25.27
N SER A 59 -5.64 6.11 -25.94
CA SER A 59 -4.22 5.74 -25.91
C SER A 59 -3.45 6.16 -24.65
N LEU A 60 -4.10 6.83 -23.70
CA LEU A 60 -3.41 7.30 -22.49
C LEU A 60 -3.18 6.16 -21.50
N LEU A 61 -2.05 6.23 -20.81
CA LEU A 61 -1.79 5.37 -19.65
C LEU A 61 -2.78 5.67 -18.54
N SER A 62 -3.37 4.63 -17.96
CA SER A 62 -4.21 4.75 -16.77
C SER A 62 -3.94 3.62 -15.82
N GLY A 63 -4.43 3.74 -14.59
CA GLY A 63 -4.30 2.72 -13.57
C GLY A 63 -5.10 3.07 -12.33
N ASP A 64 -5.18 2.09 -11.44
CA ASP A 64 -5.80 2.18 -10.13
C ASP A 64 -4.72 2.27 -9.05
N ILE A 65 -4.90 3.19 -8.10
CA ILE A 65 -3.99 3.37 -6.95
C ILE A 65 -4.79 3.13 -5.69
N THR A 66 -4.82 1.89 -5.25
CA THR A 66 -5.57 1.46 -4.06
C THR A 66 -4.63 0.71 -3.11
N PRO A 67 -4.18 1.34 -2.02
CA PRO A 67 -3.21 0.74 -1.10
C PRO A 67 -3.66 -0.59 -0.49
N THR A 68 -4.96 -0.80 -0.33
CA THR A 68 -5.54 -2.04 0.20
C THR A 68 -5.30 -3.24 -0.70
N TYR A 69 -5.03 -3.05 -1.99
CA TYR A 69 -4.67 -4.15 -2.89
C TYR A 69 -3.37 -4.87 -2.50
N SER A 70 -2.59 -4.27 -1.60
CA SER A 70 -1.47 -4.96 -0.97
C SER A 70 -1.87 -6.20 -0.16
N THR A 71 -3.14 -6.30 0.24
CA THR A 71 -3.68 -7.39 1.07
C THR A 71 -4.56 -8.38 0.31
N LEU A 72 -4.68 -8.26 -1.01
CA LEU A 72 -5.44 -9.18 -1.84
C LEU A 72 -4.92 -10.61 -1.69
N SER A 73 -5.85 -11.57 -1.77
CA SER A 73 -5.52 -13.00 -1.76
C SER A 73 -4.80 -13.41 -3.05
N ASP A 74 -4.08 -14.52 -2.98
CA ASP A 74 -3.41 -15.11 -4.15
C ASP A 74 -4.38 -15.39 -5.29
N GLU A 75 -5.59 -15.87 -4.98
CA GLU A 75 -6.63 -16.16 -5.96
C GLU A 75 -7.08 -14.90 -6.72
N VAL A 76 -7.33 -13.80 -6.02
CA VAL A 76 -7.73 -12.54 -6.65
C VAL A 76 -6.60 -11.98 -7.51
N ILE A 77 -5.36 -12.00 -7.00
CA ILE A 77 -4.19 -11.55 -7.75
C ILE A 77 -4.01 -12.38 -9.02
N ARG A 78 -4.09 -13.71 -8.93
CA ARG A 78 -3.99 -14.62 -10.06
C ARG A 78 -5.01 -14.28 -11.14
N ARG A 79 -6.28 -14.14 -10.77
CA ARG A 79 -7.37 -13.76 -11.71
C ARG A 79 -7.11 -12.42 -12.40
N ILE A 80 -6.65 -11.42 -11.64
CA ILE A 80 -6.31 -10.11 -12.20
C ILE A 80 -5.18 -10.21 -13.23
N VAL A 81 -4.11 -10.92 -12.89
CA VAL A 81 -2.92 -11.02 -13.76
C VAL A 81 -3.19 -11.87 -15.00
N GLU A 82 -3.96 -12.95 -14.88
CA GLU A 82 -4.39 -13.76 -16.02
C GLU A 82 -5.25 -12.95 -17.00
N HIS A 83 -6.14 -12.10 -16.50
CA HIS A 83 -6.99 -11.25 -17.33
C HIS A 83 -6.21 -10.06 -17.93
N PHE A 84 -5.24 -9.51 -17.21
CA PHE A 84 -4.41 -8.38 -17.63
C PHE A 84 -2.93 -8.77 -17.74
N PRO A 85 -2.51 -9.55 -18.75
CA PRO A 85 -1.15 -10.14 -18.81
C PRO A 85 -0.03 -9.10 -18.94
N ASN A 86 -0.35 -7.86 -19.33
CA ASN A 86 0.59 -6.75 -19.42
C ASN A 86 0.44 -5.72 -18.30
N LEU A 87 -0.27 -6.07 -17.23
CA LEU A 87 -0.47 -5.19 -16.09
C LEU A 87 0.88 -4.90 -15.40
N LYS A 88 1.24 -3.63 -15.35
CA LYS A 88 2.39 -3.18 -14.57
C LYS A 88 1.97 -2.90 -13.14
N VAL A 89 2.64 -3.55 -12.21
CA VAL A 89 2.35 -3.44 -10.78
C VAL A 89 3.48 -2.69 -10.09
N ILE A 90 3.11 -1.70 -9.30
CA ILE A 90 4.02 -0.90 -8.48
C ILE A 90 3.63 -1.08 -7.01
N PHE A 91 4.59 -1.44 -6.19
CA PHE A 91 4.47 -1.44 -4.75
C PHE A 91 5.43 -0.40 -4.15
N LEU A 92 4.88 0.56 -3.40
CA LEU A 92 5.67 1.53 -2.65
C LEU A 92 5.87 1.01 -1.22
N ALA A 93 7.00 0.38 -0.97
CA ALA A 93 7.37 -0.17 0.33
C ALA A 93 7.72 0.96 1.31
N ARG A 94 7.35 0.77 2.56
CA ARG A 94 7.70 1.66 3.67
C ARG A 94 8.11 0.83 4.86
N ASP A 95 8.99 1.37 5.69
CA ASP A 95 9.37 0.82 6.98
C ASP A 95 8.09 0.42 7.77
N PRO A 96 7.98 -0.85 8.23
CA PRO A 96 6.79 -1.36 8.90
C PRO A 96 6.35 -0.53 10.12
N VAL A 97 7.31 -0.07 10.92
CA VAL A 97 7.04 0.74 12.13
C VAL A 97 6.45 2.09 11.73
N GLU A 98 7.12 2.78 10.82
CA GLU A 98 6.68 4.08 10.31
C GLU A 98 5.34 3.98 9.57
N ARG A 99 5.13 2.88 8.86
CA ARG A 99 3.89 2.64 8.13
C ARG A 99 2.72 2.40 9.09
N ALA A 100 2.91 1.54 10.11
CA ALA A 100 1.89 1.22 11.09
C ALA A 100 1.49 2.47 11.89
N TRP A 101 2.46 3.23 12.39
CA TRP A 101 2.19 4.47 13.12
C TRP A 101 1.49 5.54 12.29
N SER A 102 1.93 5.71 11.04
CA SER A 102 1.29 6.66 10.12
C SER A 102 -0.16 6.30 9.83
N HIS A 103 -0.49 4.99 9.73
CA HIS A 103 -1.86 4.54 9.53
C HIS A 103 -2.72 4.79 10.77
N LEU A 104 -2.20 4.44 11.95
CA LEU A 104 -2.88 4.67 13.21
C LEU A 104 -3.18 6.17 13.43
N SER A 105 -2.18 7.03 13.19
CA SER A 105 -2.37 8.48 13.23
C SER A 105 -3.46 8.96 12.26
N MET A 106 -3.50 8.38 11.06
CA MET A 106 -4.51 8.71 10.06
C MET A 106 -5.92 8.31 10.52
N GLU A 107 -6.10 7.13 11.10
CA GLU A 107 -7.39 6.67 11.59
C GLU A 107 -7.94 7.54 12.72
N VAL A 108 -7.08 7.99 13.65
CA VAL A 108 -7.44 8.95 14.69
C VAL A 108 -7.82 10.30 14.07
N CYS A 109 -7.00 10.81 13.14
CA CYS A 109 -7.29 12.07 12.46
C CYS A 109 -8.60 12.03 11.69
N TYR A 110 -8.97 10.90 11.10
CA TYR A 110 -10.26 10.71 10.42
C TYR A 110 -11.42 10.36 11.35
N ARG A 111 -11.17 10.27 12.66
CA ARG A 111 -12.15 9.83 13.65
C ARG A 111 -12.74 8.45 13.36
N GLN A 112 -11.92 7.56 12.78
CA GLN A 112 -12.27 6.16 12.58
C GLN A 112 -12.02 5.34 13.85
N ILE A 113 -11.11 5.82 14.69
CA ILE A 113 -10.88 5.36 16.06
C ILE A 113 -10.85 6.56 16.99
N GLU A 114 -11.29 6.36 18.23
CA GLU A 114 -11.23 7.39 19.27
C GLU A 114 -9.76 7.68 19.65
N PRO A 115 -9.45 8.93 20.05
CA PRO A 115 -8.16 9.25 20.63
C PRO A 115 -7.86 8.35 21.84
N PHE A 116 -6.62 7.93 21.96
CA PHE A 116 -6.15 7.04 23.02
C PHE A 116 -4.82 7.54 23.59
N ASP A 117 -4.43 7.02 24.75
CA ASP A 117 -3.16 7.38 25.39
C ASP A 117 -1.98 6.72 24.66
N VAL A 118 -1.21 7.53 23.92
CA VAL A 118 -0.01 7.10 23.20
C VAL A 118 1.16 6.74 24.14
N THR A 119 1.07 7.01 25.44
CA THR A 119 2.06 6.63 26.45
C THR A 119 1.77 5.27 27.08
N ASP A 120 0.52 4.81 26.99
CA ASP A 120 0.08 3.48 27.41
C ASP A 120 0.26 2.46 26.27
N ILE A 121 1.14 1.49 26.49
CA ILE A 121 1.43 0.44 25.50
C ILE A 121 0.24 -0.47 25.25
N ASP A 122 -0.61 -0.71 26.25
CA ASP A 122 -1.79 -1.55 26.10
C ASP A 122 -2.86 -0.84 25.23
N ASP A 123 -3.01 0.46 25.38
CA ASP A 123 -3.85 1.28 24.51
C ASP A 123 -3.33 1.28 23.08
N VAL A 124 -2.02 1.45 22.91
CA VAL A 124 -1.37 1.37 21.59
C VAL A 124 -1.63 0.00 20.95
N ASN A 125 -1.45 -1.10 21.71
CA ASN A 125 -1.64 -2.47 21.21
C ASN A 125 -3.11 -2.72 20.81
N ARG A 126 -4.09 -2.33 21.62
CA ARG A 126 -5.52 -2.50 21.29
C ARG A 126 -5.88 -1.88 19.94
N ASN A 127 -5.28 -0.74 19.61
CA ASN A 127 -5.54 -0.04 18.36
C ASN A 127 -4.68 -0.55 17.21
N PHE A 128 -3.42 -0.86 17.49
CA PHE A 128 -2.43 -1.30 16.51
C PHE A 128 -2.67 -2.73 16.00
N LEU A 129 -3.10 -3.66 16.87
CA LEU A 129 -3.30 -5.07 16.51
C LEU A 129 -4.57 -5.33 15.68
N ARG A 130 -5.29 -4.31 15.26
CA ARG A 130 -6.46 -4.46 14.39
C ARG A 130 -6.03 -5.07 13.04
N ARG A 131 -6.75 -6.09 12.59
CA ARG A 131 -6.42 -6.88 11.40
C ARG A 131 -6.07 -6.03 10.16
N GLY A 132 -6.88 -5.03 9.85
CA GLY A 132 -6.66 -4.19 8.67
C GLY A 132 -5.38 -3.36 8.72
N MET A 133 -4.90 -3.03 9.92
CA MET A 133 -3.67 -2.29 10.12
C MET A 133 -2.45 -3.19 9.97
N LEU A 134 -2.47 -4.37 10.61
CA LEU A 134 -1.37 -5.33 10.59
C LEU A 134 -1.07 -5.83 9.18
N LEU A 135 -2.08 -6.33 8.45
CA LEU A 135 -1.89 -6.94 7.13
C LEU A 135 -1.14 -6.04 6.14
N ARG A 136 -1.34 -4.74 6.22
CA ARG A 136 -0.65 -3.78 5.36
C ARG A 136 0.76 -3.44 5.82
N SER A 137 1.18 -3.88 7.00
CA SER A 137 2.48 -3.57 7.60
C SER A 137 3.53 -4.66 7.38
N TYR A 138 3.25 -5.60 6.47
CA TYR A 138 4.17 -6.67 6.08
C TYR A 138 4.58 -6.55 4.59
N PRO A 139 5.44 -5.58 4.24
CA PRO A 139 5.86 -5.36 2.86
C PRO A 139 6.56 -6.58 2.24
N SER A 140 7.34 -7.37 3.02
CA SER A 140 8.00 -8.57 2.50
C SER A 140 7.00 -9.62 2.03
N ALA A 141 5.94 -9.87 2.80
CA ALA A 141 4.87 -10.80 2.46
C ALA A 141 4.05 -10.31 1.26
N THR A 142 3.72 -9.00 1.21
CA THR A 142 3.06 -8.38 0.07
C THR A 142 3.86 -8.58 -1.22
N VAL A 143 5.15 -8.25 -1.20
CA VAL A 143 6.01 -8.39 -2.38
C VAL A 143 6.15 -9.86 -2.80
N ALA A 144 6.31 -10.77 -1.85
CA ALA A 144 6.40 -12.21 -2.13
C ALA A 144 5.10 -12.72 -2.79
N ARG A 145 3.92 -12.31 -2.29
CA ARG A 145 2.62 -12.69 -2.83
C ARG A 145 2.45 -12.23 -4.28
N TRP A 146 2.66 -10.96 -4.56
CA TRP A 146 2.51 -10.42 -5.90
C TRP A 146 3.54 -11.00 -6.90
N LYS A 147 4.80 -11.22 -6.47
CA LYS A 147 5.85 -11.82 -7.31
C LYS A 147 5.57 -13.28 -7.74
N ARG A 148 4.69 -14.00 -7.05
CA ARG A 148 4.28 -15.35 -7.48
C ARG A 148 3.46 -15.32 -8.76
N HIS A 149 2.76 -14.23 -9.02
CA HIS A 149 1.78 -14.15 -10.12
C HIS A 149 2.19 -13.16 -11.21
N VAL A 150 2.93 -12.11 -10.88
CA VAL A 150 3.32 -11.07 -11.82
C VAL A 150 4.72 -11.34 -12.37
N ARG A 151 4.87 -11.24 -13.68
CA ARG A 151 6.19 -11.36 -14.34
C ARG A 151 7.19 -10.34 -13.77
N PRO A 152 8.49 -10.71 -13.63
CA PRO A 152 9.51 -9.85 -13.03
C PRO A 152 9.70 -8.50 -13.74
N ASP A 153 9.51 -8.44 -15.05
CA ASP A 153 9.60 -7.21 -15.85
C ASP A 153 8.41 -6.27 -15.64
N LEU A 154 7.28 -6.78 -15.16
CA LEU A 154 6.04 -6.04 -14.91
C LEU A 154 5.82 -5.68 -13.44
N PHE A 155 6.71 -6.06 -12.53
CA PHE A 155 6.60 -5.75 -11.11
C PHE A 155 7.78 -4.90 -10.64
N ARG A 156 7.50 -3.79 -9.93
CA ARG A 156 8.54 -2.93 -9.35
C ARG A 156 8.20 -2.59 -7.90
N VAL A 157 9.22 -2.67 -7.06
CA VAL A 157 9.19 -2.17 -5.68
C VAL A 157 9.94 -0.85 -5.66
N TYR A 158 9.31 0.17 -5.14
CA TYR A 158 9.91 1.47 -4.81
C TYR A 158 9.80 1.69 -3.31
N PHE A 159 10.54 2.65 -2.78
CA PHE A 159 10.60 2.89 -1.34
C PHE A 159 10.14 4.29 -0.98
N PHE A 160 9.41 4.39 0.12
CA PHE A 160 8.98 5.68 0.65
C PHE A 160 10.18 6.54 1.08
N ASP A 161 11.28 5.91 1.48
CA ASP A 161 12.56 6.55 1.75
C ASP A 161 13.08 7.33 0.54
N ASP A 162 12.95 6.78 -0.66
CA ASP A 162 13.37 7.46 -1.89
C ASP A 162 12.44 8.63 -2.23
N LEU A 163 11.14 8.50 -1.92
CA LEU A 163 10.20 9.62 -2.04
C LEU A 163 10.60 10.79 -1.14
N GLN A 164 11.04 10.52 0.09
CA GLN A 164 11.50 11.56 1.03
C GLN A 164 12.84 12.15 0.63
N ARG A 165 13.74 11.33 0.10
CA ARG A 165 15.11 11.72 -0.22
C ARG A 165 15.21 12.46 -1.56
N ASN A 166 14.56 11.93 -2.60
CA ASN A 166 14.58 12.49 -3.94
C ASN A 166 13.27 12.18 -4.73
N PRO A 167 12.18 12.93 -4.47
CA PRO A 167 10.89 12.69 -5.09
C PRO A 167 10.90 12.81 -6.62
N THR A 168 11.76 13.69 -7.15
CA THR A 168 11.87 13.91 -8.60
C THR A 168 12.44 12.68 -9.30
N GLU A 169 13.50 12.09 -8.77
CA GLU A 169 14.12 10.90 -9.34
C GLU A 169 13.21 9.68 -9.19
N LEU A 170 12.58 9.50 -8.04
CA LEU A 170 11.59 8.44 -7.85
C LEU A 170 10.47 8.56 -8.88
N ARG A 171 9.92 9.75 -9.08
CA ARG A 171 8.89 10.00 -10.08
C ARG A 171 9.37 9.64 -11.48
N ARG A 172 10.57 10.05 -11.86
CA ARG A 172 11.17 9.77 -13.17
C ARG A 172 11.32 8.27 -13.39
N SER A 173 11.80 7.52 -12.38
CA SER A 173 11.93 6.08 -12.42
C SER A 173 10.57 5.37 -12.58
N ILE A 174 9.53 5.84 -11.88
CA ILE A 174 8.16 5.32 -12.03
C ILE A 174 7.63 5.58 -13.44
N LEU A 175 7.78 6.80 -13.98
CA LEU A 175 7.34 7.12 -15.32
C LEU A 175 8.07 6.28 -16.39
N HIS A 176 9.37 6.09 -16.23
CA HIS A 176 10.17 5.23 -17.10
C HIS A 176 9.65 3.78 -17.08
N PHE A 177 9.46 3.20 -15.89
CA PHE A 177 8.91 1.85 -15.76
C PHE A 177 7.53 1.73 -16.41
N LEU A 178 6.68 2.72 -16.26
CA LEU A 178 5.36 2.74 -16.88
C LEU A 178 5.39 2.95 -18.40
N GLY A 179 6.51 3.41 -18.96
CA GLY A 179 6.61 3.81 -20.36
C GLY A 179 5.89 5.13 -20.65
N ALA A 180 5.81 6.01 -19.65
CA ALA A 180 5.16 7.30 -19.73
C ALA A 180 6.15 8.39 -20.14
N ASN A 181 5.64 9.53 -20.62
CA ASN A 181 6.48 10.69 -20.97
C ASN A 181 7.20 11.23 -19.73
N LEU A 182 8.55 11.20 -19.75
CA LEU A 182 9.40 11.63 -18.65
C LEU A 182 9.39 13.16 -18.47
N ASP A 183 9.10 13.92 -19.51
CA ASP A 183 9.08 15.38 -19.50
C ASP A 183 7.76 15.96 -19.00
N LYS A 184 6.81 15.09 -18.70
CA LYS A 184 5.53 15.52 -18.13
C LYS A 184 5.76 16.24 -16.81
N ARG A 185 5.63 17.56 -16.83
CA ARG A 185 5.79 18.42 -15.65
C ARG A 185 4.78 18.07 -14.55
N SER A 186 5.24 18.17 -13.31
CA SER A 186 4.43 18.01 -12.10
C SER A 186 4.65 19.22 -11.20
N ASP A 187 4.41 20.41 -11.72
CA ASP A 187 4.76 21.69 -11.09
C ASP A 187 3.90 22.01 -9.84
N ARG A 188 2.92 21.14 -9.54
CA ARG A 188 1.87 21.47 -8.57
C ARG A 188 1.89 20.64 -7.29
N LEU A 189 2.72 19.60 -7.20
CA LEU A 189 2.69 18.69 -6.06
C LEU A 189 4.10 18.49 -5.50
N THR A 190 4.32 18.98 -4.31
CA THR A 190 5.51 18.69 -3.50
C THR A 190 5.43 17.28 -2.90
N ALA A 191 6.55 16.72 -2.44
CA ALA A 191 6.59 15.39 -1.81
C ALA A 191 5.70 15.29 -0.57
N ASP A 192 5.43 16.41 0.07
CA ASP A 192 4.60 16.58 1.26
C ASP A 192 3.16 17.03 0.96
N TYR A 193 2.75 17.05 -0.31
CA TYR A 193 1.42 17.51 -0.74
C TYR A 193 0.25 16.88 0.05
N ASN A 194 0.40 15.64 0.47
CA ASN A 194 -0.57 14.92 1.30
C ASN A 194 -0.14 14.86 2.78
N SER A 195 0.92 15.56 3.16
CA SER A 195 1.19 15.74 4.58
C SER A 195 0.06 16.63 5.12
N TRP A 196 -0.62 16.11 6.11
CA TRP A 196 -1.80 16.67 6.74
C TRP A 196 -1.47 18.01 7.39
N ALA A 197 -1.34 19.07 6.60
CA ALA A 197 -1.19 20.41 7.08
C ALA A 197 -2.47 20.80 7.84
N GLY A 198 -2.37 20.97 9.16
CA GLY A 198 -3.45 21.38 10.03
C GLY A 198 -4.13 20.27 10.85
N MET A 199 -3.69 18.99 10.75
CA MET A 199 -4.14 17.94 11.66
C MET A 199 -2.99 17.51 12.58
N GLU A 200 -3.26 17.44 13.87
CA GLU A 200 -2.31 16.97 14.87
C GLU A 200 -2.09 15.46 14.71
N LYS A 201 -0.87 15.09 14.33
CA LYS A 201 -0.48 13.69 14.23
C LYS A 201 -0.18 13.16 15.62
N LEU A 202 -0.51 11.88 15.85
CA LEU A 202 -0.08 11.19 17.05
C LEU A 202 1.45 11.23 17.16
N GLN A 203 1.94 11.67 18.32
CA GLN A 203 3.38 11.72 18.59
C GLN A 203 3.90 10.28 18.76
N LEU A 204 4.87 9.88 17.92
CA LEU A 204 5.58 8.62 18.08
C LEU A 204 6.67 8.79 19.14
N THR A 205 6.37 8.42 20.38
CA THR A 205 7.34 8.45 21.48
C THR A 205 8.42 7.36 21.30
N ASP A 206 9.60 7.53 21.90
CA ASP A 206 10.67 6.53 21.81
C ASP A 206 10.27 5.19 22.41
N LYS A 207 9.44 5.20 23.47
CA LYS A 207 8.89 4.00 24.09
C LYS A 207 8.03 3.20 23.08
N VAL A 208 7.09 3.87 22.42
CA VAL A 208 6.22 3.25 21.41
C VAL A 208 7.01 2.84 20.17
N ARG A 209 7.94 3.66 19.72
CA ARG A 209 8.85 3.35 18.61
C ARG A 209 9.60 2.04 18.87
N SER A 210 10.20 1.92 20.05
CA SER A 210 10.95 0.72 20.45
C SER A 210 10.04 -0.50 20.57
N HIS A 211 8.84 -0.34 21.12
CA HIS A 211 7.85 -1.41 21.22
C HIS A 211 7.42 -1.93 19.83
N LEU A 212 7.02 -1.05 18.93
CA LEU A 212 6.64 -1.42 17.57
C LEU A 212 7.82 -2.01 16.78
N ALA A 213 9.03 -1.48 16.98
CA ALA A 213 10.22 -2.03 16.35
C ALA A 213 10.51 -3.46 16.82
N GLN A 214 10.35 -3.74 18.11
CA GLN A 214 10.50 -5.10 18.62
C GLN A 214 9.42 -6.03 18.06
N PHE A 215 8.18 -5.57 17.95
CA PHE A 215 7.10 -6.33 17.31
C PHE A 215 7.42 -6.65 15.85
N PHE A 216 7.88 -5.69 15.06
CA PHE A 216 8.23 -5.87 13.66
C PHE A 216 9.67 -6.33 13.40
N LYS A 217 10.42 -6.73 14.42
CA LYS A 217 11.85 -7.10 14.29
C LYS A 217 12.11 -8.13 13.18
N LYS A 218 11.30 -9.20 13.14
CA LYS A 218 11.39 -10.25 12.11
C LYS A 218 11.11 -9.65 10.71
N GLU A 219 10.06 -8.87 10.59
CA GLU A 219 9.67 -8.24 9.32
C GLU A 219 10.73 -7.25 8.82
N LEU A 220 11.25 -6.37 9.70
CA LEU A 220 12.32 -5.45 9.37
C LEU A 220 13.53 -6.17 8.77
N LYS A 221 13.96 -7.26 9.41
CA LYS A 221 15.09 -8.08 8.94
C LYS A 221 14.77 -8.80 7.64
N THR A 222 13.55 -9.35 7.50
CA THR A 222 13.09 -9.99 6.25
C THR A 222 13.05 -8.98 5.11
N CYS A 223 12.59 -7.76 5.34
CA CYS A 223 12.63 -6.70 4.35
C CYS A 223 14.05 -6.34 3.94
N ALA A 224 14.98 -6.21 4.88
CA ALA A 224 16.38 -5.93 4.59
C ALA A 224 17.00 -6.99 3.68
N ALA A 225 16.70 -8.27 3.95
CA ALA A 225 17.24 -9.40 3.18
C ALA A 225 16.58 -9.56 1.80
N ARG A 226 15.26 -9.36 1.70
CA ARG A 226 14.48 -9.73 0.49
C ARG A 226 14.18 -8.55 -0.44
N LEU A 227 14.03 -7.34 0.08
CA LEU A 227 13.69 -6.16 -0.73
C LEU A 227 14.92 -5.40 -1.18
N GLY A 228 15.98 -5.37 -0.38
CA GLY A 228 17.19 -4.61 -0.68
C GLY A 228 16.97 -3.10 -0.61
N GLY A 229 17.79 -2.33 -1.34
CA GLY A 229 17.67 -0.86 -1.38
C GLY A 229 17.62 -0.23 0.02
N PRO A 230 16.82 0.80 0.24
CA PRO A 230 16.66 1.45 1.54
C PRO A 230 16.22 0.53 2.68
N ALA A 231 15.55 -0.58 2.37
CA ALA A 231 15.10 -1.53 3.40
C ALA A 231 16.27 -2.20 4.14
N ARG A 232 17.46 -2.23 3.57
CA ARG A 232 18.68 -2.75 4.23
C ARG A 232 19.00 -2.02 5.52
N ASP A 233 18.66 -0.75 5.59
CA ASP A 233 18.97 0.12 6.73
C ASP A 233 17.85 0.14 7.78
N TRP A 234 16.65 -0.40 7.47
CA TRP A 234 15.52 -0.34 8.39
C TRP A 234 15.79 -0.99 9.76
N PRO A 235 16.40 -2.20 9.84
CA PRO A 235 16.71 -2.78 11.15
C PRO A 235 17.66 -1.92 11.99
N ALA A 236 18.68 -1.32 11.37
CA ALA A 236 19.67 -0.51 12.05
C ALA A 236 19.08 0.76 12.67
N ARG A 237 18.00 1.32 12.09
CA ARG A 237 17.27 2.48 12.67
C ARG A 237 16.75 2.22 14.08
N TYR A 238 16.57 0.95 14.43
CA TYR A 238 16.03 0.50 15.71
C TYR A 238 17.07 -0.27 16.54
N GLY A 239 18.36 -0.17 16.18
CA GLY A 239 19.45 -0.83 16.90
C GLY A 239 19.56 -2.34 16.66
N PHE A 240 18.89 -2.89 15.63
CA PHE A 240 18.99 -4.30 15.30
C PHE A 240 20.14 -4.56 14.33
N SER A 241 21.04 -5.47 14.71
CA SER A 241 22.13 -5.92 13.80
C SER A 241 21.59 -6.72 12.62
N VAL A 242 22.14 -6.49 11.44
CA VAL A 242 21.80 -7.18 10.19
C VAL A 242 22.70 -8.40 9.96
N LEU A 243 23.83 -8.52 10.69
CA LEU A 243 24.93 -9.44 10.37
C LEU A 243 24.67 -10.94 10.63
N PHE A 244 23.54 -11.34 11.24
CA PHE A 244 23.32 -12.75 11.66
C PHE A 244 22.26 -13.53 10.89
N PHE A 245 21.70 -13.05 9.77
CA PHE A 245 20.42 -13.53 9.23
C PHE A 245 20.46 -14.43 7.98
N LEU A 246 21.59 -14.67 7.36
CA LEU A 246 21.65 -15.60 6.21
C LEU A 246 21.40 -17.08 6.63
N TRP A 247 21.56 -17.40 7.90
CA TRP A 247 21.36 -18.75 8.44
C TRP A 247 19.90 -19.05 8.84
N GLU A 248 19.17 -18.09 9.45
CA GLU A 248 17.80 -18.33 9.96
C GLU A 248 16.70 -18.31 8.88
N LEU A 249 16.99 -17.81 7.68
CA LEU A 249 16.01 -17.78 6.57
C LEU A 249 15.88 -19.13 5.84
N ALA A 250 16.73 -20.10 6.14
CA ALA A 250 16.71 -21.42 5.50
C ALA A 250 15.63 -22.36 6.09
N ASP A 251 15.16 -22.12 7.31
CA ASP A 251 14.30 -23.06 8.04
C ASP A 251 12.81 -22.68 8.15
N ASP A 252 12.38 -21.49 7.69
CA ASP A 252 11.00 -21.01 7.90
C ASP A 252 10.18 -20.91 6.59
N PHE A 253 9.83 -22.04 6.03
CA PHE A 253 8.84 -22.11 4.92
C PHE A 253 7.36 -21.99 5.39
N ASP A 254 7.09 -21.83 6.69
CA ASP A 254 5.74 -21.97 7.26
C ASP A 254 5.18 -20.69 7.90
N LEU A 255 5.30 -19.55 7.20
CA LEU A 255 4.65 -18.29 7.62
C LEU A 255 3.14 -18.25 7.33
N PHE A 256 2.60 -19.26 6.65
CA PHE A 256 1.18 -19.32 6.26
C PHE A 256 0.28 -19.97 7.33
N ALA A 257 0.82 -20.66 8.31
CA ALA A 257 0.05 -21.27 9.40
C ALA A 257 -0.62 -20.25 10.36
N TRP A 258 -0.23 -18.97 10.29
CA TRP A 258 -0.80 -17.92 11.14
C TRP A 258 -2.07 -17.28 10.58
N CYS A 259 -2.34 -17.41 9.30
CA CYS A 259 -3.56 -16.85 8.71
C CYS A 259 -4.83 -17.64 9.07
N ASP A 260 -4.71 -18.94 9.37
CA ASP A 260 -5.85 -19.81 9.69
C ASP A 260 -6.28 -19.73 11.17
N TRP A 261 -5.51 -19.06 12.04
CA TRP A 261 -5.81 -18.96 13.48
C TRP A 261 -6.59 -17.70 13.88
N ILE A 262 -6.89 -16.81 12.93
CA ILE A 262 -7.65 -15.56 13.15
C ILE A 262 -8.92 -15.53 12.24
N ALA A 263 -9.41 -16.71 11.83
CA ALA A 263 -10.68 -16.85 11.15
C ALA A 263 -11.84 -16.89 12.15
#